data_1842eafbfb0f74ea14775986d1291405
#
_entry.id   1842eafbfb0f74ea14775986d1291405
#
_cell.length_a   1.000
_cell.length_b   1.000
_cell.length_c   1.000
_cell.angle_alpha   90.00
_cell.angle_beta   90.00
_cell.angle_gamma   90.00
#
_symmetry.space_group_name_H-M   'P 1'
#
loop_
_entity.id
_entity.type
_entity.pdbx_description
1 polymer ?
#
loop_
_entity_poly.entity_id
_entity_poly.type
_entity_poly.pdbx_seq_one_letter_code
_entity_poly.pdbx_strand_id
1 'polypeptide(L)'
;MTRLPIRLSAALLLLAPVATRAQTTTLAPPSAPTATASQGVVSAADPRATAAGQEILRAGGSATDAAIAMVLALGVVEPQSSGVGGGGLLVHHGGRTGLYDTLDGRETAPAAARPDRFLGADGKPLPFVQAWPGGYSVGVPGTLRLAQAAHRKWGKLPWPRLFEPAIRLADQGFVVNARLENSLKQVAGLWQEFPAIRALYSIDGRALRAGDTFRNPALAAFLRRVAADGPDAFYTGENARAVAKAVSDAPRNPVPMTVADLAGYRAKPRAGVCGPYRAWTVCGMGPPSSGGVTVLQILGMIERFPIARWGKDDPRSWQVIGEAMRLAYADRDRYLGDTDYVRVPLTGMIDRDYLRARSRLIDVAHARGHYEPGVPPGATPRTVAPSGEVAGTTHFVAVDGDGDVVSWTNTVESVFGSQLTVNGYILNNELTDFSFAPEKDGRPVANAVAAGKRPLSSMSPTIVYDAAGKPVFAIGAAGGRTIIMQVLKALVAHFDWGLSAQDSIALGQEFFDKDGLVLEDGTAIATMKAPLEALGQHVTLAKLGLKANAAERLPDGRWIGAADPRSPGNSLQQ
;
A
#
# COMPACT_ATOMS: atom_id res chain seq x y z
N MET A 1 -69.49 -73.11 -46.58
CA MET A 1 -69.96 -71.75 -46.85
C MET A 1 -69.75 -70.93 -45.63
N THR A 2 -68.55 -70.39 -45.44
CA THR A 2 -68.25 -69.52 -44.27
C THR A 2 -67.21 -68.54 -44.70
N ARG A 3 -67.57 -67.25 -44.71
CA ARG A 3 -66.73 -66.14 -45.07
C ARG A 3 -65.96 -65.68 -43.86
N LEU A 4 -64.65 -65.55 -43.99
CA LEU A 4 -63.73 -64.96 -43.01
C LEU A 4 -63.66 -63.44 -43.22
N PRO A 5 -63.69 -62.56 -42.19
CA PRO A 5 -63.46 -61.17 -42.38
C PRO A 5 -61.98 -60.81 -42.13
N ILE A 6 -61.44 -60.02 -43.03
CA ILE A 6 -60.11 -59.41 -42.98
C ILE A 6 -60.14 -58.26 -41.95
N ARG A 7 -59.28 -58.35 -40.95
CA ARG A 7 -59.01 -57.19 -40.03
C ARG A 7 -57.82 -56.35 -40.56
N LEU A 8 -58.07 -55.11 -40.93
CA LEU A 8 -57.06 -54.12 -41.17
C LEU A 8 -56.59 -53.61 -39.82
N SER A 9 -55.28 -53.74 -39.52
CA SER A 9 -54.64 -53.11 -38.40
C SER A 9 -53.98 -51.79 -38.89
N ALA A 10 -54.51 -50.67 -38.44
CA ALA A 10 -53.87 -49.36 -38.64
C ALA A 10 -52.73 -49.13 -37.61
N ALA A 11 -51.51 -49.06 -38.10
CA ALA A 11 -50.37 -48.71 -37.29
C ALA A 11 -50.29 -47.16 -37.15
N LEU A 12 -50.48 -46.65 -35.93
CA LEU A 12 -50.29 -45.23 -35.56
C LEU A 12 -48.79 -44.99 -35.29
N LEU A 13 -48.12 -44.30 -36.19
CA LEU A 13 -46.74 -43.77 -35.93
C LEU A 13 -46.85 -42.57 -35.03
N LEU A 14 -46.44 -42.73 -33.79
CA LEU A 14 -46.15 -41.61 -32.83
C LEU A 14 -44.82 -40.99 -33.20
N LEU A 15 -44.83 -39.79 -33.79
CA LEU A 15 -43.67 -38.91 -33.93
C LEU A 15 -43.39 -38.22 -32.58
N ALA A 16 -42.33 -38.63 -31.88
CA ALA A 16 -41.81 -37.91 -30.71
C ALA A 16 -40.97 -36.71 -31.18
N PRO A 17 -41.13 -35.54 -30.58
CA PRO A 17 -40.27 -34.40 -30.91
C PRO A 17 -38.85 -34.62 -30.36
N VAL A 18 -37.85 -34.62 -31.24
CA VAL A 18 -36.44 -34.58 -30.87
C VAL A 18 -36.14 -33.18 -30.36
N ALA A 19 -36.03 -33.02 -29.04
CA ALA A 19 -35.53 -31.79 -28.43
C ALA A 19 -33.99 -31.70 -28.65
N THR A 20 -33.58 -30.94 -29.62
CA THR A 20 -32.17 -30.51 -29.79
C THR A 20 -31.78 -29.62 -28.60
N ARG A 21 -31.07 -30.21 -27.61
CA ARG A 21 -30.37 -29.46 -26.60
C ARG A 21 -29.22 -28.71 -27.28
N ALA A 22 -29.36 -27.39 -27.43
CA ALA A 22 -28.23 -26.50 -27.74
C ALA A 22 -27.21 -26.62 -26.60
N GLN A 23 -26.09 -27.29 -26.87
CA GLN A 23 -24.92 -27.22 -26.00
C GLN A 23 -24.34 -25.81 -26.12
N THR A 24 -24.64 -24.94 -25.15
CA THR A 24 -23.89 -23.73 -24.92
C THR A 24 -22.49 -24.14 -24.47
N THR A 25 -21.56 -24.17 -25.41
CA THR A 25 -20.12 -24.24 -25.11
C THR A 25 -19.76 -22.93 -24.41
N THR A 26 -19.75 -22.95 -23.10
CA THR A 26 -19.07 -21.89 -22.31
C THR A 26 -17.59 -22.00 -22.64
N LEU A 27 -17.10 -21.11 -23.49
CA LEU A 27 -15.67 -20.88 -23.65
C LEU A 27 -15.12 -20.52 -22.28
N ALA A 28 -14.27 -21.38 -21.72
CA ALA A 28 -13.49 -21.05 -20.56
C ALA A 28 -12.72 -19.74 -20.87
N PRO A 29 -12.63 -18.79 -19.92
CA PRO A 29 -11.82 -17.61 -20.14
C PRO A 29 -10.40 -18.06 -20.51
N PRO A 30 -9.72 -17.36 -21.44
CA PRO A 30 -8.36 -17.72 -21.83
C PRO A 30 -7.53 -17.78 -20.56
N SER A 31 -6.90 -18.93 -20.30
CA SER A 31 -5.91 -19.07 -19.24
C SER A 31 -4.86 -17.99 -19.45
N ALA A 32 -4.64 -17.17 -18.41
CA ALA A 32 -3.57 -16.18 -18.43
C ALA A 32 -2.27 -16.90 -18.85
N PRO A 33 -1.46 -16.31 -19.73
CA PRO A 33 -0.24 -16.93 -20.18
C PRO A 33 0.60 -17.30 -18.97
N THR A 34 0.96 -18.56 -18.84
CA THR A 34 1.86 -19.07 -17.80
C THR A 34 3.20 -18.32 -17.98
N ALA A 35 3.47 -17.34 -17.13
CA ALA A 35 4.70 -16.57 -17.20
C ALA A 35 5.86 -17.56 -17.03
N THR A 36 6.75 -17.58 -18.02
CA THR A 36 8.02 -18.32 -17.92
C THR A 36 8.80 -17.68 -16.80
N ALA A 37 8.99 -18.37 -15.69
CA ALA A 37 9.67 -17.85 -14.53
C ALA A 37 11.16 -17.60 -14.88
N SER A 38 11.64 -16.38 -14.66
CA SER A 38 13.03 -15.95 -14.86
C SER A 38 13.74 -15.79 -13.52
N GLN A 39 15.04 -15.54 -13.55
CA GLN A 39 15.81 -15.29 -12.32
C GLN A 39 15.44 -13.99 -11.63
N GLY A 40 14.93 -12.98 -12.36
CA GLY A 40 14.49 -11.69 -11.82
C GLY A 40 13.06 -11.36 -12.18
N VAL A 41 12.36 -10.58 -11.34
CA VAL A 41 10.98 -10.16 -11.54
C VAL A 41 10.72 -8.77 -10.97
N VAL A 42 9.82 -8.03 -11.60
CA VAL A 42 9.29 -6.77 -11.11
C VAL A 42 7.76 -6.81 -11.10
N SER A 43 7.14 -6.20 -10.09
CA SER A 43 5.70 -6.05 -9.99
C SER A 43 5.36 -4.65 -9.47
N ALA A 44 4.47 -3.93 -10.16
CA ALA A 44 4.06 -2.58 -9.78
C ALA A 44 2.58 -2.33 -10.11
N ALA A 45 2.04 -1.25 -9.55
CA ALA A 45 0.63 -0.89 -9.68
C ALA A 45 0.23 -0.34 -11.05
N ASP A 46 1.20 -0.05 -11.94
CA ASP A 46 0.98 0.40 -13.31
C ASP A 46 1.94 -0.32 -14.27
N PRO A 47 1.46 -0.84 -15.43
CA PRO A 47 2.28 -1.59 -16.37
C PRO A 47 3.50 -0.82 -16.91
N ARG A 48 3.39 0.51 -17.01
CA ARG A 48 4.47 1.37 -17.50
C ARG A 48 5.60 1.47 -16.48
N ALA A 49 5.28 1.46 -15.21
CA ALA A 49 6.27 1.40 -14.14
C ALA A 49 6.94 0.02 -14.06
N THR A 50 6.16 -1.05 -14.24
CA THR A 50 6.70 -2.41 -14.32
C THR A 50 7.66 -2.53 -15.51
N ALA A 51 7.29 -1.98 -16.68
CA ALA A 51 8.17 -1.95 -17.87
C ALA A 51 9.45 -1.14 -17.62
N ALA A 52 9.38 -0.03 -16.88
CA ALA A 52 10.56 0.74 -16.48
C ALA A 52 11.51 -0.09 -15.60
N GLY A 53 10.99 -0.83 -14.62
CA GLY A 53 11.78 -1.73 -13.78
C GLY A 53 12.42 -2.87 -14.57
N GLN A 54 11.65 -3.50 -15.48
CA GLN A 54 12.15 -4.56 -16.35
C GLN A 54 13.28 -4.06 -17.29
N GLU A 55 13.13 -2.86 -17.85
CA GLU A 55 14.17 -2.24 -18.69
C GLU A 55 15.48 -2.11 -17.93
N ILE A 56 15.42 -1.68 -16.67
CA ILE A 56 16.60 -1.51 -15.83
C ILE A 56 17.22 -2.85 -15.43
N LEU A 57 16.42 -3.87 -15.09
CA LEU A 57 16.96 -5.23 -14.84
C LEU A 57 17.65 -5.80 -16.07
N ARG A 58 17.05 -5.68 -17.27
CA ARG A 58 17.63 -6.13 -18.55
C ARG A 58 18.92 -5.40 -18.92
N ALA A 59 19.08 -4.16 -18.46
CA ALA A 59 20.31 -3.40 -18.61
C ALA A 59 21.42 -3.80 -17.61
N GLY A 60 21.18 -4.82 -16.77
CA GLY A 60 22.12 -5.28 -15.75
C GLY A 60 22.03 -4.52 -14.42
N GLY A 61 20.96 -3.76 -14.20
CA GLY A 61 20.69 -3.09 -12.94
C GLY A 61 20.34 -4.06 -11.80
N SER A 62 20.52 -3.60 -10.56
CA SER A 62 20.09 -4.31 -9.37
C SER A 62 18.57 -4.21 -9.18
N ALA A 63 18.01 -5.03 -8.25
CA ALA A 63 16.64 -4.89 -7.79
C ALA A 63 16.36 -3.46 -7.27
N THR A 64 17.35 -2.84 -6.63
CA THR A 64 17.26 -1.45 -6.15
C THR A 64 17.21 -0.45 -7.31
N ASP A 65 18.02 -0.62 -8.35
CA ASP A 65 17.98 0.24 -9.54
C ASP A 65 16.61 0.16 -10.23
N ALA A 66 16.09 -1.07 -10.38
CA ALA A 66 14.76 -1.29 -10.94
C ALA A 66 13.66 -0.62 -10.08
N ALA A 67 13.74 -0.76 -8.75
CA ALA A 67 12.81 -0.13 -7.82
C ALA A 67 12.84 1.41 -7.92
N ILE A 68 14.02 2.02 -8.09
CA ILE A 68 14.16 3.47 -8.30
C ILE A 68 13.51 3.89 -9.62
N ALA A 69 13.73 3.17 -10.71
CA ALA A 69 13.08 3.48 -11.97
C ALA A 69 11.55 3.33 -11.89
N MET A 70 11.06 2.32 -11.16
CA MET A 70 9.62 2.14 -10.94
C MET A 70 9.01 3.28 -10.13
N VAL A 71 9.62 3.72 -9.03
CA VAL A 71 9.06 4.83 -8.22
C VAL A 71 9.03 6.14 -9.00
N LEU A 72 10.05 6.41 -9.83
CA LEU A 72 10.09 7.58 -10.69
C LEU A 72 9.00 7.52 -11.78
N ALA A 73 8.83 6.37 -12.41
CA ALA A 73 7.78 6.14 -13.40
C ALA A 73 6.37 6.25 -12.79
N LEU A 74 6.15 5.68 -11.59
CA LEU A 74 4.88 5.80 -10.84
C LEU A 74 4.56 7.26 -10.53
N GLY A 75 5.56 8.08 -10.19
CA GLY A 75 5.36 9.52 -9.99
C GLY A 75 4.87 10.27 -11.25
N VAL A 76 5.06 9.70 -12.44
CA VAL A 76 4.53 10.22 -13.71
C VAL A 76 3.14 9.67 -14.00
N VAL A 77 2.94 8.34 -13.90
CA VAL A 77 1.73 7.66 -14.39
C VAL A 77 0.66 7.44 -13.32
N GLU A 78 1.03 7.51 -12.04
CA GLU A 78 0.13 7.48 -10.87
C GLU A 78 0.33 8.70 -9.94
N PRO A 79 0.33 9.95 -10.46
CA PRO A 79 0.63 11.14 -9.68
C PRO A 79 -0.36 11.38 -8.53
N GLN A 80 -1.56 10.80 -8.63
CA GLN A 80 -2.56 10.83 -7.56
C GLN A 80 -2.18 10.00 -6.34
N SER A 81 -1.18 9.12 -6.44
CA SER A 81 -0.82 8.16 -5.39
C SER A 81 0.61 8.30 -4.90
N SER A 82 1.55 8.76 -5.76
CA SER A 82 2.98 8.69 -5.48
C SER A 82 3.76 9.73 -6.30
N GLY A 83 4.99 10.02 -5.89
CA GLY A 83 5.87 10.90 -6.64
C GLY A 83 7.06 11.42 -5.85
N VAL A 84 7.88 12.26 -6.51
CA VAL A 84 9.08 12.85 -5.91
C VAL A 84 8.79 13.88 -4.81
N GLY A 85 7.56 14.41 -4.77
CA GLY A 85 7.10 15.32 -3.72
C GLY A 85 6.49 14.62 -2.51
N GLY A 86 6.63 13.30 -2.42
CA GLY A 86 6.21 12.45 -1.32
C GLY A 86 7.36 11.77 -0.59
N GLY A 87 7.08 10.62 0.04
CA GLY A 87 8.04 9.80 0.74
C GLY A 87 7.69 8.31 0.70
N GLY A 88 8.49 7.50 1.37
CA GLY A 88 8.28 6.06 1.34
C GLY A 88 9.13 5.28 2.32
N LEU A 89 8.86 3.98 2.38
CA LEU A 89 9.55 3.01 3.20
C LEU A 89 10.03 1.85 2.34
N LEU A 90 11.28 1.45 2.50
CA LEU A 90 11.93 0.41 1.73
C LEU A 90 12.50 -0.65 2.66
N VAL A 91 12.25 -1.92 2.34
CA VAL A 91 12.96 -3.07 2.90
C VAL A 91 13.73 -3.79 1.80
N HIS A 92 14.92 -4.24 2.12
CA HIS A 92 15.87 -4.86 1.20
C HIS A 92 16.44 -6.15 1.78
N HIS A 93 16.53 -7.18 0.96
CA HIS A 93 17.33 -8.37 1.22
C HIS A 93 18.48 -8.42 0.23
N GLY A 94 19.70 -8.57 0.72
CA GLY A 94 20.88 -8.75 -0.11
C GLY A 94 21.13 -10.23 -0.41
N GLY A 95 20.93 -10.64 -1.65
CA GLY A 95 21.04 -12.04 -2.07
C GLY A 95 22.42 -12.67 -1.79
N ARG A 96 23.48 -11.87 -1.94
CA ARG A 96 24.87 -12.31 -1.65
C ARG A 96 25.25 -12.22 -0.17
N THR A 97 24.63 -11.30 0.59
CA THR A 97 24.99 -11.04 1.99
C THR A 97 24.06 -11.73 2.99
N GLY A 98 22.86 -12.09 2.55
CA GLY A 98 21.78 -12.56 3.42
C GLY A 98 21.24 -11.51 4.39
N LEU A 99 21.68 -10.24 4.26
CA LEU A 99 21.29 -9.19 5.20
C LEU A 99 19.92 -8.63 4.85
N TYR A 100 19.13 -8.42 5.90
CA TYR A 100 17.88 -7.65 5.85
C TYR A 100 18.14 -6.21 6.30
N ASP A 101 17.85 -5.27 5.46
CA ASP A 101 18.06 -3.84 5.69
C ASP A 101 16.78 -3.04 5.47
N THR A 102 16.64 -1.90 6.12
CA THR A 102 15.52 -1.00 5.90
C THR A 102 15.97 0.45 5.75
N LEU A 103 15.25 1.21 4.94
CA LEU A 103 15.44 2.65 4.79
C LEU A 103 14.11 3.38 4.93
N ASP A 104 14.15 4.44 5.74
CA ASP A 104 13.03 5.33 6.05
C ASP A 104 13.21 6.65 5.30
N GLY A 105 12.41 6.85 4.27
CA GLY A 105 12.24 8.09 3.53
C GLY A 105 10.89 8.76 3.79
N ARG A 106 10.25 8.47 4.95
CA ARG A 106 9.01 9.12 5.38
C ARG A 106 9.24 10.62 5.52
N GLU A 107 8.26 11.42 5.21
CA GLU A 107 8.30 12.88 5.32
C GLU A 107 8.51 13.32 6.77
N THR A 108 9.16 14.47 6.95
CA THR A 108 9.32 15.08 8.26
C THR A 108 8.49 16.35 8.38
N ALA A 109 7.97 16.62 9.56
CA ALA A 109 7.36 17.92 9.84
C ALA A 109 8.41 19.02 9.76
N PRO A 110 8.15 20.17 9.10
CA PRO A 110 9.09 21.28 9.05
C PRO A 110 9.39 21.86 10.44
N ALA A 111 10.48 22.61 10.58
CA ALA A 111 10.93 23.17 11.86
C ALA A 111 9.88 24.06 12.54
N ALA A 112 9.02 24.70 11.76
CA ALA A 112 7.92 25.53 12.25
C ALA A 112 6.69 24.71 12.73
N ALA A 113 6.70 23.38 12.63
CA ALA A 113 5.56 22.55 13.03
C ALA A 113 5.41 22.52 14.56
N ARG A 114 4.20 22.77 15.03
CA ARG A 114 3.82 22.79 16.45
C ARG A 114 2.77 21.71 16.73
N PRO A 115 2.65 21.26 18.00
CA PRO A 115 1.66 20.27 18.39
C PRO A 115 0.20 20.65 18.08
N ASP A 116 -0.11 21.94 18.10
CA ASP A 116 -1.43 22.51 17.85
C ASP A 116 -1.75 22.74 16.34
N ARG A 117 -0.86 22.30 15.44
CA ARG A 117 -0.96 22.53 13.98
C ARG A 117 -2.32 22.23 13.36
N PHE A 118 -3.02 21.23 13.85
CA PHE A 118 -4.31 20.77 13.35
C PHE A 118 -5.48 21.10 14.28
N LEU A 119 -5.29 22.05 15.21
CA LEU A 119 -6.37 22.57 16.03
C LEU A 119 -6.98 23.82 15.41
N GLY A 120 -8.32 23.91 15.47
CA GLY A 120 -9.04 25.13 15.11
C GLY A 120 -8.90 26.22 16.18
N ALA A 121 -9.44 27.40 15.92
CA ALA A 121 -9.45 28.52 16.87
C ALA A 121 -10.17 28.22 18.19
N ASP A 122 -11.05 27.21 18.19
CA ASP A 122 -11.77 26.70 19.36
C ASP A 122 -10.99 25.64 20.14
N GLY A 123 -9.72 25.36 19.75
CA GLY A 123 -8.87 24.34 20.35
C GLY A 123 -9.25 22.90 20.04
N LYS A 124 -10.19 22.67 19.12
CA LYS A 124 -10.62 21.32 18.72
C LYS A 124 -9.92 20.89 17.43
N PRO A 125 -9.74 19.58 17.21
CA PRO A 125 -9.22 19.05 15.96
C PRO A 125 -10.03 19.52 14.75
N LEU A 126 -9.35 20.00 13.71
CA LEU A 126 -9.96 20.34 12.44
C LEU A 126 -10.58 19.09 11.79
N PRO A 127 -11.70 19.21 11.08
CA PRO A 127 -12.15 18.15 10.17
C PRO A 127 -11.06 17.85 9.12
N PHE A 128 -10.87 16.58 8.78
CA PHE A 128 -9.85 16.15 7.81
C PHE A 128 -9.94 16.93 6.49
N VAL A 129 -11.15 17.11 5.95
CA VAL A 129 -11.41 17.84 4.70
C VAL A 129 -10.98 19.31 4.73
N GLN A 130 -10.81 19.89 5.91
CA GLN A 130 -10.29 21.25 6.09
C GLN A 130 -8.78 21.28 6.27
N ALA A 131 -8.20 20.24 6.89
CA ALA A 131 -6.78 20.17 7.22
C ALA A 131 -5.90 19.69 6.05
N TRP A 132 -6.40 18.75 5.22
CA TRP A 132 -5.59 18.07 4.22
C TRP A 132 -5.17 18.92 3.03
N PRO A 133 -6.02 19.77 2.39
CA PRO A 133 -5.58 20.57 1.25
C PRO A 133 -4.75 21.78 1.71
N GLY A 134 -3.64 22.04 1.04
CA GLY A 134 -2.82 23.22 1.28
C GLY A 134 -1.62 22.98 2.20
N GLY A 135 -1.12 24.06 2.78
CA GLY A 135 0.19 24.09 3.44
C GLY A 135 0.31 23.30 4.74
N TYR A 136 -0.76 23.23 5.59
CA TYR A 136 -0.73 22.53 6.88
C TYR A 136 -0.27 21.09 6.76
N SER A 137 -0.67 20.42 5.72
CA SER A 137 -0.48 18.98 5.56
C SER A 137 0.86 18.57 4.94
N VAL A 138 1.62 19.51 4.36
CA VAL A 138 2.84 19.20 3.64
C VAL A 138 3.98 18.87 4.59
N GLY A 139 4.50 17.65 4.49
CA GLY A 139 5.78 17.24 5.06
C GLY A 139 6.94 17.47 4.10
N VAL A 140 8.15 17.57 4.64
CA VAL A 140 9.38 17.67 3.84
C VAL A 140 9.57 16.37 3.06
N PRO A 141 9.56 16.38 1.72
CA PRO A 141 9.57 15.18 0.91
C PRO A 141 10.82 14.31 1.07
N GLY A 142 10.66 12.99 1.03
CA GLY A 142 11.72 12.04 1.30
C GLY A 142 12.11 11.13 0.14
N THR A 143 11.26 10.96 -0.90
CA THR A 143 11.44 9.96 -1.96
C THR A 143 12.83 9.99 -2.60
N LEU A 144 13.34 11.16 -3.01
CA LEU A 144 14.63 11.25 -3.71
C LEU A 144 15.83 11.01 -2.78
N ARG A 145 15.75 11.38 -1.48
CA ARG A 145 16.78 11.00 -0.50
C ARG A 145 16.76 9.52 -0.17
N LEU A 146 15.58 8.90 -0.14
CA LEU A 146 15.43 7.46 0.01
C LEU A 146 16.05 6.73 -1.19
N ALA A 147 15.72 7.14 -2.41
CA ALA A 147 16.31 6.61 -3.64
C ALA A 147 17.85 6.76 -3.65
N GLN A 148 18.37 7.93 -3.27
CA GLN A 148 19.81 8.16 -3.17
C GLN A 148 20.49 7.23 -2.16
N ALA A 149 19.90 7.10 -0.97
CA ALA A 149 20.46 6.24 0.07
C ALA A 149 20.48 4.77 -0.35
N ALA A 150 19.41 4.30 -0.99
CA ALA A 150 19.30 2.96 -1.54
C ALA A 150 20.31 2.73 -2.69
N HIS A 151 20.36 3.65 -3.65
CA HIS A 151 21.30 3.57 -4.79
C HIS A 151 22.77 3.53 -4.34
N ARG A 152 23.18 4.38 -3.40
CA ARG A 152 24.54 4.38 -2.85
C ARG A 152 24.93 3.06 -2.20
N LYS A 153 23.95 2.34 -1.65
CA LYS A 153 24.20 1.11 -0.90
C LYS A 153 24.11 -0.13 -1.79
N TRP A 154 23.20 -0.16 -2.77
CA TRP A 154 22.82 -1.36 -3.52
C TRP A 154 22.69 -1.14 -5.04
N GLY A 155 22.87 0.08 -5.54
CA GLY A 155 22.80 0.38 -6.97
C GLY A 155 24.00 -0.18 -7.74
N LYS A 156 23.78 -0.54 -8.98
CA LYS A 156 24.80 -1.02 -9.94
C LYS A 156 24.94 -0.10 -11.15
N LEU A 157 23.82 0.44 -11.65
CA LEU A 157 23.84 1.32 -12.82
C LEU A 157 24.10 2.78 -12.43
N PRO A 158 24.61 3.60 -13.34
CA PRO A 158 24.76 5.04 -13.13
C PRO A 158 23.40 5.69 -12.79
N TRP A 159 23.39 6.58 -11.81
CA TRP A 159 22.19 7.30 -11.34
C TRP A 159 21.34 7.90 -12.47
N PRO A 160 21.90 8.61 -13.49
CA PRO A 160 21.10 9.19 -14.58
C PRO A 160 20.30 8.16 -15.37
N ARG A 161 20.83 6.94 -15.53
CA ARG A 161 20.18 5.86 -16.30
C ARG A 161 18.82 5.48 -15.72
N LEU A 162 18.65 5.57 -14.39
CA LEU A 162 17.44 5.18 -13.69
C LEU A 162 16.27 6.14 -13.97
N PHE A 163 16.54 7.35 -14.44
CA PHE A 163 15.55 8.38 -14.72
C PHE A 163 14.98 8.32 -16.14
N GLU A 164 15.71 7.70 -17.07
CA GLU A 164 15.35 7.72 -18.50
C GLU A 164 13.92 7.21 -18.79
N PRO A 165 13.44 6.10 -18.20
CA PRO A 165 12.07 5.64 -18.44
C PRO A 165 11.03 6.67 -18.00
N ALA A 166 11.18 7.25 -16.81
CA ALA A 166 10.27 8.26 -16.29
C ALA A 166 10.29 9.55 -17.10
N ILE A 167 11.48 10.00 -17.53
CA ILE A 167 11.64 11.17 -18.39
C ILE A 167 10.92 10.96 -19.72
N ARG A 168 11.07 9.77 -20.35
CA ARG A 168 10.37 9.45 -21.61
C ARG A 168 8.84 9.48 -21.41
N LEU A 169 8.33 8.89 -20.33
CA LEU A 169 6.89 8.90 -20.02
C LEU A 169 6.36 10.32 -19.83
N ALA A 170 7.10 11.19 -19.14
CA ALA A 170 6.68 12.57 -18.91
C ALA A 170 6.75 13.43 -20.20
N ASP A 171 7.74 13.22 -21.05
CA ASP A 171 7.98 13.99 -22.30
C ASP A 171 7.05 13.54 -23.43
N GLN A 172 7.06 12.24 -23.72
CA GLN A 172 6.30 11.67 -24.85
C GLN A 172 4.82 11.53 -24.49
N GLY A 173 4.53 11.45 -23.18
CA GLY A 173 3.19 11.28 -22.65
C GLY A 173 2.74 9.83 -22.56
N PHE A 174 1.60 9.65 -21.92
CA PHE A 174 0.95 8.36 -21.76
C PHE A 174 -0.58 8.50 -21.86
N VAL A 175 -1.24 7.40 -22.21
CA VAL A 175 -2.70 7.35 -22.25
C VAL A 175 -3.25 7.30 -20.82
N VAL A 176 -4.11 8.28 -20.49
CA VAL A 176 -4.82 8.35 -19.21
C VAL A 176 -5.75 7.15 -19.06
N ASN A 177 -5.68 6.46 -17.94
CA ASN A 177 -6.57 5.35 -17.61
C ASN A 177 -7.79 5.80 -16.79
N ALA A 178 -8.79 4.93 -16.66
CA ALA A 178 -10.01 5.22 -15.89
C ALA A 178 -9.73 5.50 -14.40
N ARG A 179 -8.66 4.91 -13.81
CA ARG A 179 -8.29 5.15 -12.41
C ARG A 179 -7.84 6.60 -12.20
N LEU A 180 -6.96 7.10 -13.06
CA LEU A 180 -6.52 8.50 -13.01
C LEU A 180 -7.70 9.45 -13.24
N GLU A 181 -8.55 9.20 -14.24
CA GLU A 181 -9.76 10.01 -14.48
C GLU A 181 -10.68 10.05 -13.24
N ASN A 182 -10.94 8.89 -12.61
CA ASN A 182 -11.78 8.82 -11.41
C ASN A 182 -11.17 9.60 -10.25
N SER A 183 -9.84 9.53 -10.08
CA SER A 183 -9.13 10.31 -9.06
C SER A 183 -9.22 11.81 -9.30
N LEU A 184 -9.15 12.26 -10.56
CA LEU A 184 -9.35 13.67 -10.92
C LEU A 184 -10.78 14.14 -10.59
N LYS A 185 -11.79 13.30 -10.85
CA LYS A 185 -13.20 13.61 -10.50
C LYS A 185 -13.40 13.78 -8.99
N GLN A 186 -12.71 13.00 -8.16
CA GLN A 186 -12.82 13.07 -6.69
C GLN A 186 -12.38 14.43 -6.14
N VAL A 187 -11.37 15.06 -6.75
CA VAL A 187 -10.78 16.32 -6.26
C VAL A 187 -11.20 17.55 -7.08
N ALA A 188 -12.00 17.38 -8.13
CA ALA A 188 -12.40 18.46 -9.03
C ALA A 188 -13.04 19.67 -8.31
N GLY A 189 -13.76 19.42 -7.22
CA GLY A 189 -14.35 20.47 -6.38
C GLY A 189 -13.35 21.40 -5.71
N LEU A 190 -12.11 20.95 -5.49
CA LEU A 190 -11.04 21.75 -4.87
C LEU A 190 -10.31 22.65 -5.90
N TRP A 191 -10.45 22.38 -7.19
CA TRP A 191 -9.60 23.00 -8.20
C TRP A 191 -9.92 24.47 -8.49
N GLN A 192 -11.02 25.01 -7.99
CA GLN A 192 -11.27 26.44 -8.00
C GLN A 192 -10.28 27.18 -7.08
N GLU A 193 -9.90 26.55 -5.97
CA GLU A 193 -8.95 27.10 -5.00
C GLU A 193 -7.49 26.79 -5.36
N PHE A 194 -7.24 25.74 -6.15
CA PHE A 194 -5.89 25.27 -6.53
C PHE A 194 -5.69 25.35 -8.06
N PRO A 195 -5.52 26.55 -8.64
CA PRO A 195 -5.48 26.72 -10.09
C PRO A 195 -4.28 26.05 -10.76
N ALA A 196 -3.15 25.89 -10.06
CA ALA A 196 -1.94 25.28 -10.61
C ALA A 196 -2.14 23.78 -10.93
N ILE A 197 -2.74 23.02 -10.02
CA ILE A 197 -3.04 21.59 -10.27
C ILE A 197 -4.14 21.43 -11.32
N ARG A 198 -5.13 22.32 -11.33
CA ARG A 198 -6.16 22.36 -12.38
C ARG A 198 -5.53 22.56 -13.75
N ALA A 199 -4.62 23.53 -13.91
CA ALA A 199 -3.94 23.79 -15.17
C ALA A 199 -3.10 22.57 -15.61
N LEU A 200 -2.39 21.93 -14.66
CA LEU A 200 -1.54 20.78 -14.94
C LEU A 200 -2.34 19.58 -15.49
N TYR A 201 -3.51 19.28 -14.94
CA TYR A 201 -4.32 18.11 -15.33
C TYR A 201 -5.54 18.49 -16.20
N SER A 202 -5.40 19.53 -17.01
CA SER A 202 -6.40 19.94 -17.99
C SER A 202 -5.87 19.99 -19.41
N ILE A 203 -6.72 19.65 -20.37
CA ILE A 203 -6.50 19.82 -21.82
C ILE A 203 -7.70 20.64 -22.35
N ASP A 204 -7.42 21.72 -23.09
CA ASP A 204 -8.43 22.59 -23.70
C ASP A 204 -9.49 23.08 -22.69
N GLY A 205 -9.04 23.40 -21.46
CA GLY A 205 -9.89 23.91 -20.38
C GLY A 205 -10.75 22.87 -19.65
N ARG A 206 -10.71 21.60 -20.03
CA ARG A 206 -11.37 20.49 -19.35
C ARG A 206 -10.38 19.59 -18.63
N ALA A 207 -10.82 18.92 -17.56
CA ALA A 207 -10.04 17.87 -16.90
C ALA A 207 -9.73 16.71 -17.86
N LEU A 208 -8.59 16.08 -17.66
CA LEU A 208 -8.17 14.86 -18.38
C LEU A 208 -9.19 13.73 -18.18
N ARG A 209 -9.39 12.93 -19.23
CA ARG A 209 -10.28 11.76 -19.27
C ARG A 209 -9.52 10.53 -19.73
N ALA A 210 -10.03 9.36 -19.44
CA ALA A 210 -9.51 8.10 -19.99
C ALA A 210 -9.48 8.17 -21.52
N GLY A 211 -8.36 7.79 -22.11
CA GLY A 211 -8.08 7.89 -23.54
C GLY A 211 -7.31 9.16 -23.97
N ASP A 212 -7.27 10.20 -23.16
CA ASP A 212 -6.43 11.38 -23.45
C ASP A 212 -4.95 11.01 -23.34
N THR A 213 -4.10 11.68 -24.14
CA THR A 213 -2.64 11.61 -23.96
C THR A 213 -2.18 12.73 -23.05
N PHE A 214 -1.67 12.40 -21.87
CA PHE A 214 -1.13 13.36 -20.91
C PHE A 214 0.39 13.45 -21.04
N ARG A 215 0.91 14.67 -21.14
CA ARG A 215 2.35 15.00 -21.14
C ARG A 215 2.63 15.97 -19.99
N ASN A 216 3.82 15.83 -19.40
CA ASN A 216 4.25 16.70 -18.31
C ASN A 216 5.71 17.18 -18.56
N PRO A 217 5.92 18.10 -19.50
CA PRO A 217 7.26 18.56 -19.86
C PRO A 217 7.99 19.27 -18.70
N ALA A 218 7.25 19.90 -17.78
CA ALA A 218 7.84 20.50 -16.57
C ALA A 218 8.46 19.44 -15.67
N LEU A 219 7.76 18.32 -15.44
CA LEU A 219 8.30 17.19 -14.68
C LEU A 219 9.48 16.53 -15.42
N ALA A 220 9.39 16.35 -16.73
CA ALA A 220 10.48 15.80 -17.52
C ALA A 220 11.78 16.64 -17.41
N ALA A 221 11.65 17.96 -17.53
CA ALA A 221 12.77 18.90 -17.35
C ALA A 221 13.35 18.83 -15.93
N PHE A 222 12.49 18.74 -14.92
CA PHE A 222 12.92 18.61 -13.54
C PHE A 222 13.65 17.27 -13.30
N LEU A 223 13.11 16.15 -13.78
CA LEU A 223 13.74 14.83 -13.66
C LEU A 223 15.11 14.77 -14.36
N ARG A 224 15.29 15.44 -15.52
CA ARG A 224 16.60 15.57 -16.18
C ARG A 224 17.61 16.30 -15.30
N ARG A 225 17.17 17.36 -14.63
CA ARG A 225 18.04 18.10 -13.69
C ARG A 225 18.46 17.22 -12.51
N VAL A 226 17.50 16.48 -11.90
CA VAL A 226 17.82 15.55 -10.80
C VAL A 226 18.73 14.41 -11.27
N ALA A 227 18.55 13.93 -12.49
CA ALA A 227 19.42 12.92 -13.09
C ALA A 227 20.87 13.42 -13.25
N ALA A 228 21.05 14.65 -13.75
CA ALA A 228 22.35 15.25 -14.01
C ALA A 228 23.07 15.70 -12.72
N ASP A 229 22.36 16.43 -11.84
CA ASP A 229 22.94 17.14 -10.70
C ASP A 229 22.77 16.36 -9.37
N GLY A 230 22.10 15.21 -9.43
CA GLY A 230 21.76 14.41 -8.26
C GLY A 230 20.60 14.98 -7.45
N PRO A 231 20.22 14.31 -6.33
CA PRO A 231 19.08 14.71 -5.51
C PRO A 231 19.15 16.09 -4.90
N ASP A 232 20.36 16.69 -4.79
CA ASP A 232 20.52 18.05 -4.27
C ASP A 232 19.76 19.09 -5.12
N ALA A 233 19.54 18.81 -6.41
CA ALA A 233 18.69 19.61 -7.28
C ALA A 233 17.22 19.73 -6.76
N PHE A 234 16.75 18.76 -5.95
CA PHE A 234 15.45 18.83 -5.28
C PHE A 234 15.53 19.65 -3.98
N TYR A 235 16.54 19.37 -3.15
CA TYR A 235 16.58 19.81 -1.75
C TYR A 235 17.27 21.16 -1.52
N THR A 236 17.88 21.72 -2.55
CA THR A 236 18.59 23.00 -2.50
C THR A 236 18.20 23.90 -3.69
N GLY A 237 18.74 25.11 -3.71
CA GLY A 237 18.63 26.01 -4.85
C GLY A 237 17.21 26.45 -5.20
N GLU A 238 16.91 26.49 -6.50
CA GLU A 238 15.67 27.02 -7.04
C GLU A 238 14.45 26.16 -6.66
N ASN A 239 14.57 24.83 -6.78
CA ASN A 239 13.47 23.93 -6.47
C ASN A 239 13.08 24.00 -4.99
N ALA A 240 14.07 24.04 -4.08
CA ALA A 240 13.78 24.15 -2.65
C ALA A 240 13.08 25.47 -2.31
N ARG A 241 13.47 26.58 -2.97
CA ARG A 241 12.74 27.85 -2.83
C ARG A 241 11.31 27.76 -3.36
N ALA A 242 11.12 27.09 -4.50
CA ALA A 242 9.79 26.92 -5.08
C ALA A 242 8.86 26.08 -4.19
N VAL A 243 9.37 24.99 -3.59
CA VAL A 243 8.62 24.16 -2.62
C VAL A 243 8.27 24.98 -1.38
N ALA A 244 9.27 25.66 -0.77
CA ALA A 244 9.05 26.49 0.41
C ALA A 244 7.99 27.57 0.13
N LYS A 245 8.07 28.25 -1.02
CA LYS A 245 7.09 29.24 -1.46
C LYS A 245 5.69 28.65 -1.66
N ALA A 246 5.59 27.49 -2.33
CA ALA A 246 4.29 26.85 -2.59
C ALA A 246 3.55 26.50 -1.28
N VAL A 247 4.28 26.10 -0.24
CA VAL A 247 3.71 25.79 1.07
C VAL A 247 3.39 27.06 1.86
N SER A 248 4.29 28.04 1.86
CA SER A 248 4.10 29.29 2.62
C SER A 248 3.04 30.22 2.04
N ASP A 249 2.84 30.17 0.73
CA ASP A 249 1.84 30.96 0.00
C ASP A 249 0.62 30.11 -0.43
N ALA A 250 0.44 28.93 0.18
CA ALA A 250 -0.66 28.04 -0.18
C ALA A 250 -2.01 28.77 -0.09
N PRO A 251 -2.93 28.57 -1.05
CA PRO A 251 -4.22 29.26 -1.04
C PRO A 251 -5.10 28.85 0.15
N ARG A 252 -4.82 27.67 0.72
CA ARG A 252 -5.46 27.20 1.95
C ARG A 252 -4.38 26.74 2.94
N ASN A 253 -4.59 27.07 4.20
CA ASN A 253 -3.71 26.64 5.31
C ASN A 253 -2.22 26.99 5.09
N PRO A 254 -1.84 28.22 4.68
CA PRO A 254 -0.46 28.59 4.49
C PRO A 254 0.33 28.51 5.82
N VAL A 255 1.54 27.97 5.76
CA VAL A 255 2.44 27.86 6.92
C VAL A 255 3.89 28.00 6.50
N PRO A 256 4.77 28.49 7.37
CA PRO A 256 6.20 28.57 7.05
C PRO A 256 6.79 27.19 6.75
N MET A 257 7.46 27.09 5.59
CA MET A 257 8.43 26.07 5.24
C MET A 257 9.65 26.77 4.67
N THR A 258 10.85 26.32 5.00
CA THR A 258 12.09 26.98 4.62
C THR A 258 12.96 26.11 3.74
N VAL A 259 13.88 26.71 3.00
CA VAL A 259 14.93 25.97 2.27
C VAL A 259 15.77 25.11 3.21
N ALA A 260 15.97 25.56 4.46
CA ALA A 260 16.72 24.80 5.47
C ALA A 260 16.01 23.49 5.85
N ASP A 261 14.66 23.47 5.90
CA ASP A 261 13.90 22.25 6.16
C ASP A 261 14.18 21.20 5.07
N LEU A 262 14.17 21.60 3.79
CA LEU A 262 14.47 20.71 2.69
C LEU A 262 15.94 20.29 2.69
N ALA A 263 16.88 21.22 2.78
CA ALA A 263 18.31 20.94 2.78
C ALA A 263 18.75 20.04 3.95
N GLY A 264 18.05 20.16 5.08
CA GLY A 264 18.25 19.36 6.29
C GLY A 264 17.72 17.93 6.20
N TYR A 265 16.83 17.62 5.26
CA TYR A 265 16.21 16.29 5.19
C TYR A 265 17.24 15.17 4.89
N ARG A 266 17.09 14.05 5.60
CA ARG A 266 17.89 12.82 5.41
C ARG A 266 17.00 11.59 5.50
N ALA A 267 17.14 10.67 4.55
CA ALA A 267 16.63 9.30 4.72
C ALA A 267 17.43 8.60 5.83
N LYS A 268 16.78 7.72 6.60
CA LYS A 268 17.41 7.07 7.75
C LYS A 268 17.37 5.55 7.62
N PRO A 269 18.44 4.81 7.95
CA PRO A 269 18.31 3.40 8.28
C PRO A 269 17.47 3.24 9.54
N ARG A 270 16.61 2.23 9.57
CA ARG A 270 15.83 1.84 10.75
C ARG A 270 16.08 0.37 11.06
N ALA A 271 15.88 -0.02 12.30
CA ALA A 271 15.81 -1.44 12.62
C ALA A 271 14.51 -2.01 12.05
N GLY A 272 14.61 -3.05 11.23
CA GLY A 272 13.44 -3.82 10.81
C GLY A 272 12.85 -4.60 11.98
N VAL A 273 11.61 -5.03 11.83
CA VAL A 273 10.92 -5.86 12.83
C VAL A 273 10.66 -7.22 12.22
N CYS A 274 11.24 -8.25 12.82
CA CYS A 274 11.08 -9.64 12.39
C CYS A 274 10.48 -10.51 13.51
N GLY A 275 9.65 -11.45 13.14
CA GLY A 275 9.09 -12.42 14.07
C GLY A 275 8.68 -13.72 13.37
N PRO A 276 8.58 -14.83 14.14
CA PRO A 276 8.16 -16.11 13.59
C PRO A 276 6.66 -16.13 13.31
N TYR A 277 6.30 -16.85 12.27
CA TYR A 277 4.93 -17.28 11.99
C TYR A 277 4.96 -18.68 11.38
N ARG A 278 4.41 -19.68 12.06
CA ARG A 278 4.51 -21.10 11.65
C ARG A 278 5.99 -21.50 11.46
N ALA A 279 6.34 -21.98 10.26
CA ALA A 279 7.71 -22.35 9.88
C ALA A 279 8.50 -21.17 9.26
N TRP A 280 7.95 -19.98 9.23
CA TRP A 280 8.47 -18.83 8.48
C TRP A 280 8.90 -17.71 9.42
N THR A 281 9.78 -16.84 8.91
CA THR A 281 10.13 -15.56 9.55
C THR A 281 9.60 -14.42 8.71
N VAL A 282 8.71 -13.61 9.28
CA VAL A 282 8.14 -12.44 8.65
C VAL A 282 8.89 -11.20 9.09
N CYS A 283 9.45 -10.45 8.15
CA CYS A 283 10.22 -9.23 8.40
C CYS A 283 9.57 -8.03 7.71
N GLY A 284 9.30 -6.96 8.45
CA GLY A 284 8.73 -5.71 7.93
C GLY A 284 9.46 -4.48 8.42
N MET A 285 9.03 -3.33 7.95
CA MET A 285 9.56 -2.03 8.38
C MET A 285 9.22 -1.76 9.84
N GLY A 286 10.20 -1.24 10.60
CA GLY A 286 9.97 -0.74 11.96
C GLY A 286 9.38 0.67 11.99
N PRO A 287 9.03 1.20 13.18
CA PRO A 287 8.51 2.56 13.32
C PRO A 287 9.42 3.64 12.67
N PRO A 288 8.84 4.67 12.02
CA PRO A 288 7.46 5.14 12.12
C PRO A 288 6.42 4.31 11.35
N SER A 289 6.80 3.23 10.68
CA SER A 289 5.80 2.27 10.20
C SER A 289 5.18 1.52 11.38
N SER A 290 3.87 1.39 11.36
CA SER A 290 3.14 0.49 12.25
C SER A 290 2.97 -0.91 11.64
N GLY A 291 3.20 -1.03 10.33
CA GLY A 291 2.85 -2.21 9.55
C GLY A 291 3.50 -3.49 10.04
N GLY A 292 4.83 -3.53 10.11
CA GLY A 292 5.56 -4.73 10.53
C GLY A 292 5.15 -5.22 11.92
N VAL A 293 5.01 -4.29 12.88
CA VAL A 293 4.61 -4.63 14.26
C VAL A 293 3.18 -5.18 14.30
N THR A 294 2.23 -4.48 13.66
CA THR A 294 0.81 -4.85 13.71
C THR A 294 0.56 -6.17 12.98
N VAL A 295 1.21 -6.42 11.83
CA VAL A 295 1.16 -7.71 11.14
C VAL A 295 1.66 -8.83 12.06
N LEU A 296 2.82 -8.66 12.70
CA LEU A 296 3.37 -9.68 13.62
C LEU A 296 2.49 -9.89 14.84
N GLN A 297 1.86 -8.84 15.39
CA GLN A 297 0.91 -9.00 16.49
C GLN A 297 -0.29 -9.84 16.08
N ILE A 298 -0.89 -9.58 14.91
CA ILE A 298 -2.04 -10.35 14.43
C ILE A 298 -1.63 -11.79 14.16
N LEU A 299 -0.54 -12.03 13.43
CA LEU A 299 -0.02 -13.36 13.15
C LEU A 299 0.24 -14.15 14.44
N GLY A 300 0.91 -13.54 15.43
CA GLY A 300 1.20 -14.19 16.72
C GLY A 300 -0.06 -14.49 17.54
N MET A 301 -1.12 -13.65 17.45
CA MET A 301 -2.38 -13.92 18.13
C MET A 301 -3.20 -15.03 17.46
N ILE A 302 -3.17 -15.13 16.12
CA ILE A 302 -3.93 -16.15 15.40
C ILE A 302 -3.21 -17.50 15.35
N GLU A 303 -1.93 -17.59 15.69
CA GLU A 303 -1.11 -18.80 15.57
C GLU A 303 -1.66 -20.01 16.35
N ARG A 304 -2.35 -19.81 17.50
CA ARG A 304 -2.95 -20.88 18.29
C ARG A 304 -4.20 -21.51 17.65
N PHE A 305 -4.79 -20.87 16.67
CA PHE A 305 -6.00 -21.35 16.00
C PHE A 305 -5.65 -22.20 14.77
N PRO A 306 -6.43 -23.24 14.47
CA PRO A 306 -6.16 -24.13 13.35
C PRO A 306 -6.69 -23.54 12.02
N ILE A 307 -6.30 -22.29 11.69
CA ILE A 307 -6.76 -21.53 10.52
C ILE A 307 -6.45 -22.29 9.23
N ALA A 308 -5.30 -22.94 9.12
CA ALA A 308 -4.93 -23.76 7.97
C ALA A 308 -5.95 -24.90 7.73
N ARG A 309 -6.47 -25.52 8.81
CA ARG A 309 -7.47 -26.59 8.71
C ARG A 309 -8.86 -26.06 8.43
N TRP A 310 -9.23 -24.89 8.95
CA TRP A 310 -10.53 -24.27 8.69
C TRP A 310 -10.63 -23.79 7.25
N GLY A 311 -9.55 -23.25 6.70
CA GLY A 311 -9.54 -22.70 5.36
C GLY A 311 -10.19 -21.32 5.25
N LYS A 312 -10.18 -20.78 4.03
CA LYS A 312 -10.73 -19.46 3.70
C LYS A 312 -12.27 -19.40 3.65
N ASP A 313 -12.92 -20.57 3.54
CA ASP A 313 -14.37 -20.67 3.39
C ASP A 313 -15.09 -20.92 4.74
N ASP A 314 -14.35 -21.00 5.84
CA ASP A 314 -14.89 -21.14 7.19
C ASP A 314 -14.98 -19.77 7.88
N PRO A 315 -16.17 -19.34 8.34
CA PRO A 315 -16.35 -18.03 8.98
C PRO A 315 -15.52 -17.86 10.24
N ARG A 316 -15.12 -18.95 10.93
CA ARG A 316 -14.26 -18.90 12.12
C ARG A 316 -12.87 -18.36 11.79
N SER A 317 -12.35 -18.59 10.58
CA SER A 317 -11.07 -18.01 10.14
C SER A 317 -11.15 -16.49 10.13
N TRP A 318 -12.18 -15.95 9.52
CA TRP A 318 -12.38 -14.49 9.42
C TRP A 318 -12.76 -13.87 10.76
N GLN A 319 -13.58 -14.55 11.57
CA GLN A 319 -13.87 -14.14 12.94
C GLN A 319 -12.58 -13.93 13.76
N VAL A 320 -11.69 -14.90 13.75
CA VAL A 320 -10.43 -14.85 14.53
C VAL A 320 -9.48 -13.79 13.98
N ILE A 321 -9.39 -13.64 12.66
CA ILE A 321 -8.56 -12.60 12.02
C ILE A 321 -9.10 -11.21 12.36
N GLY A 322 -10.42 -10.99 12.26
CA GLY A 322 -11.06 -9.72 12.58
C GLY A 322 -10.89 -9.30 14.05
N GLU A 323 -11.06 -10.24 14.99
CA GLU A 323 -10.83 -9.97 16.41
C GLU A 323 -9.36 -9.68 16.74
N ALA A 324 -8.43 -10.45 16.16
CA ALA A 324 -6.99 -10.21 16.32
C ALA A 324 -6.56 -8.84 15.73
N MET A 325 -7.15 -8.46 14.61
CA MET A 325 -6.96 -7.15 14.00
C MET A 325 -7.36 -6.03 14.97
N ARG A 326 -8.55 -6.08 15.56
CA ARG A 326 -9.02 -5.06 16.52
C ARG A 326 -8.10 -4.95 17.73
N LEU A 327 -7.64 -6.09 18.27
CA LEU A 327 -6.68 -6.14 19.38
C LEU A 327 -5.36 -5.44 19.03
N ALA A 328 -4.80 -5.73 17.85
CA ALA A 328 -3.54 -5.16 17.40
C ALA A 328 -3.65 -3.66 17.10
N TYR A 329 -4.76 -3.23 16.48
CA TYR A 329 -4.98 -1.79 16.21
C TYR A 329 -5.24 -0.98 17.47
N ALA A 330 -5.84 -1.56 18.50
CA ALA A 330 -5.97 -0.90 19.81
C ALA A 330 -4.59 -0.59 20.41
N ASP A 331 -3.65 -1.55 20.35
CA ASP A 331 -2.27 -1.34 20.78
C ASP A 331 -1.52 -0.35 19.87
N ARG A 332 -1.69 -0.46 18.55
CA ARG A 332 -1.13 0.45 17.54
C ARG A 332 -1.46 1.91 17.86
N ASP A 333 -2.73 2.20 18.01
CA ASP A 333 -3.23 3.56 18.19
C ASP A 333 -2.83 4.17 19.55
N ARG A 334 -2.37 3.35 20.51
CA ARG A 334 -1.84 3.82 21.79
C ARG A 334 -0.32 4.03 21.79
N TYR A 335 0.45 3.13 21.18
CA TYR A 335 1.89 3.05 21.45
C TYR A 335 2.78 3.43 20.28
N LEU A 336 2.32 3.31 19.02
CA LEU A 336 3.18 3.49 17.87
C LEU A 336 3.33 4.96 17.44
N GLY A 337 4.53 5.31 17.02
CA GLY A 337 4.95 6.63 16.56
C GLY A 337 6.42 6.62 16.20
N ASP A 338 6.97 7.76 15.83
CA ASP A 338 8.39 7.91 15.48
C ASP A 338 9.28 7.68 16.71
N THR A 339 10.13 6.64 16.66
CA THR A 339 11.02 6.24 17.76
C THR A 339 12.13 7.23 18.05
N ASP A 340 12.38 8.21 17.20
CA ASP A 340 13.29 9.30 17.49
C ASP A 340 12.69 10.30 18.51
N TYR A 341 11.35 10.27 18.70
CA TYR A 341 10.61 11.20 19.55
C TYR A 341 9.85 10.52 20.69
N VAL A 342 9.48 9.26 20.51
CA VAL A 342 8.68 8.55 21.51
C VAL A 342 9.24 7.15 21.75
N ARG A 343 9.26 6.76 23.04
CA ARG A 343 9.60 5.38 23.41
C ARG A 343 8.46 4.45 23.05
N VAL A 344 8.70 3.58 22.08
CA VAL A 344 7.77 2.52 21.66
C VAL A 344 8.21 1.20 22.34
N PRO A 345 7.32 0.47 23.03
CA PRO A 345 7.65 -0.81 23.66
C PRO A 345 7.69 -1.96 22.62
N LEU A 346 8.51 -1.79 21.58
CA LEU A 346 8.50 -2.61 20.37
C LEU A 346 8.66 -4.10 20.67
N THR A 347 9.69 -4.48 21.45
CA THR A 347 9.93 -5.86 21.83
C THR A 347 8.77 -6.44 22.64
N GLY A 348 8.20 -5.64 23.55
CA GLY A 348 7.04 -6.07 24.34
C GLY A 348 5.77 -6.25 23.52
N MET A 349 5.58 -5.45 22.47
CA MET A 349 4.40 -5.56 21.59
C MET A 349 4.39 -6.86 20.79
N ILE A 350 5.56 -7.43 20.47
CA ILE A 350 5.71 -8.70 19.75
C ILE A 350 6.18 -9.85 20.66
N ASP A 351 6.18 -9.63 21.99
CA ASP A 351 6.51 -10.66 22.95
C ASP A 351 5.50 -11.81 22.91
N ARG A 352 6.00 -13.06 22.90
CA ARG A 352 5.15 -14.24 22.72
C ARG A 352 4.15 -14.44 23.85
N ASP A 353 4.52 -14.16 25.08
CA ASP A 353 3.62 -14.34 26.22
C ASP A 353 2.56 -13.25 26.26
N TYR A 354 2.93 -12.01 25.89
CA TYR A 354 2.00 -10.92 25.69
C TYR A 354 0.98 -11.25 24.58
N LEU A 355 1.43 -11.67 23.41
CA LEU A 355 0.55 -12.03 22.29
C LEU A 355 -0.36 -13.22 22.64
N ARG A 356 0.18 -14.20 23.36
CA ARG A 356 -0.61 -15.34 23.85
C ARG A 356 -1.70 -14.90 24.85
N ALA A 357 -1.38 -13.96 25.73
CA ALA A 357 -2.37 -13.37 26.64
C ALA A 357 -3.45 -12.59 25.90
N ARG A 358 -3.07 -11.75 24.91
CA ARG A 358 -4.02 -11.02 24.06
C ARG A 358 -4.90 -11.97 23.25
N SER A 359 -4.33 -13.03 22.67
CA SER A 359 -5.05 -14.05 21.90
C SER A 359 -6.16 -14.73 22.71
N ARG A 360 -5.98 -14.94 24.04
CA ARG A 360 -7.03 -15.54 24.90
C ARG A 360 -8.31 -14.72 24.99
N LEU A 361 -8.26 -13.44 24.62
CA LEU A 361 -9.44 -12.57 24.58
C LEU A 361 -10.33 -12.86 23.37
N ILE A 362 -9.80 -13.55 22.35
CA ILE A 362 -10.53 -13.91 21.13
C ILE A 362 -11.43 -15.10 21.42
N ASP A 363 -12.74 -14.91 21.24
CA ASP A 363 -13.75 -15.96 21.26
C ASP A 363 -14.11 -16.32 19.82
N VAL A 364 -14.02 -17.62 19.49
CA VAL A 364 -14.32 -18.14 18.14
C VAL A 364 -15.82 -18.09 17.83
N ALA A 365 -16.65 -18.20 18.87
CA ALA A 365 -18.12 -18.30 18.76
C ALA A 365 -18.84 -16.96 18.94
N HIS A 366 -18.19 -15.97 19.57
CA HIS A 366 -18.84 -14.71 19.90
C HIS A 366 -17.90 -13.52 19.68
N ALA A 367 -18.33 -12.60 18.84
CA ALA A 367 -17.62 -11.33 18.62
C ALA A 367 -17.71 -10.41 19.84
N ARG A 368 -16.59 -9.73 20.16
CA ARG A 368 -16.58 -8.71 21.23
C ARG A 368 -16.77 -7.28 20.72
N GLY A 369 -16.53 -7.06 19.43
CA GLY A 369 -16.71 -5.77 18.78
C GLY A 369 -15.69 -4.69 19.17
N HIS A 370 -15.31 -4.56 20.44
CA HIS A 370 -14.34 -3.57 20.93
C HIS A 370 -13.33 -4.19 21.88
N TYR A 371 -12.09 -3.68 21.81
CA TYR A 371 -11.01 -4.07 22.71
C TYR A 371 -10.21 -2.86 23.18
N GLU A 372 -9.93 -2.85 24.49
CA GLU A 372 -8.98 -1.91 25.05
C GLU A 372 -7.54 -2.31 24.67
N PRO A 373 -6.64 -1.32 24.48
CA PRO A 373 -5.23 -1.59 24.35
C PRO A 373 -4.69 -2.38 25.54
N GLY A 374 -3.80 -3.33 25.26
CA GLY A 374 -3.09 -4.05 26.30
C GLY A 374 -1.99 -3.21 26.95
N VAL A 375 -1.23 -3.86 27.82
CA VAL A 375 -0.02 -3.27 28.45
C VAL A 375 1.16 -4.18 28.10
N PRO A 376 1.81 -3.97 26.94
CA PRO A 376 2.98 -4.77 26.57
C PRO A 376 4.15 -4.50 27.52
N PRO A 377 5.03 -5.48 27.77
CA PRO A 377 6.23 -5.26 28.56
C PRO A 377 7.02 -4.01 28.12
N GLY A 378 7.43 -3.18 29.06
CA GLY A 378 8.14 -1.93 28.81
C GLY A 378 7.27 -0.75 28.33
N ALA A 379 5.95 -0.90 28.33
CA ALA A 379 5.03 0.19 27.99
C ALA A 379 5.10 1.34 28.98
N THR A 380 4.98 2.56 28.46
CA THR A 380 4.79 3.78 29.27
C THR A 380 3.32 4.21 29.17
N PRO A 381 2.76 4.84 30.23
CA PRO A 381 1.39 5.33 30.18
C PRO A 381 1.16 6.32 29.02
N ARG A 382 0.20 6.02 28.14
CA ARG A 382 -0.22 6.87 27.02
C ARG A 382 -1.71 6.72 26.80
N THR A 383 -2.30 7.65 26.05
CA THR A 383 -3.69 7.57 25.62
C THR A 383 -3.81 7.10 24.18
N VAL A 384 -5.00 6.60 23.82
CA VAL A 384 -5.33 6.17 22.46
C VAL A 384 -5.65 7.39 21.59
N ALA A 385 -5.02 7.49 20.44
CA ALA A 385 -5.36 8.48 19.42
C ALA A 385 -5.20 7.87 18.03
N PRO A 386 -6.30 7.45 17.39
CA PRO A 386 -6.25 6.91 16.04
C PRO A 386 -5.75 7.98 15.05
N SER A 387 -4.96 7.56 14.07
CA SER A 387 -4.54 8.39 12.95
C SER A 387 -5.57 8.31 11.82
N GLY A 388 -5.73 9.42 11.07
CA GLY A 388 -6.71 9.56 9.98
C GLY A 388 -6.15 9.21 8.59
N GLU A 389 -5.44 8.10 8.43
CA GLU A 389 -4.83 7.70 7.15
C GLU A 389 -5.88 7.42 6.05
N VAL A 390 -5.66 7.98 4.85
CA VAL A 390 -6.52 7.87 3.67
C VAL A 390 -5.79 7.14 2.52
N ALA A 391 -6.53 6.57 1.57
CA ALA A 391 -5.97 5.76 0.49
C ALA A 391 -5.37 6.60 -0.65
N GLY A 392 -4.06 6.59 -0.84
CA GLY A 392 -3.36 7.29 -1.93
C GLY A 392 -1.90 6.87 -2.06
N THR A 393 -1.59 5.61 -1.99
CA THR A 393 -0.24 5.05 -1.92
C THR A 393 0.02 4.14 -3.13
N THR A 394 1.27 3.78 -3.38
CA THR A 394 1.66 2.74 -4.33
C THR A 394 2.67 1.79 -3.70
N HIS A 395 2.66 0.54 -4.15
CA HIS A 395 3.64 -0.47 -3.75
C HIS A 395 4.21 -1.17 -4.97
N PHE A 396 5.47 -1.59 -4.88
CA PHE A 396 6.16 -2.34 -5.92
C PHE A 396 7.25 -3.24 -5.32
N VAL A 397 7.52 -4.33 -6.04
CA VAL A 397 8.53 -5.33 -5.68
C VAL A 397 9.49 -5.51 -6.85
N ALA A 398 10.77 -5.64 -6.57
CA ALA A 398 11.79 -6.04 -7.53
C ALA A 398 12.66 -7.14 -6.95
N VAL A 399 12.99 -8.12 -7.78
CA VAL A 399 13.98 -9.17 -7.50
C VAL A 399 14.93 -9.22 -8.68
N ASP A 400 16.23 -9.31 -8.43
CA ASP A 400 17.24 -9.45 -9.50
C ASP A 400 17.86 -10.85 -9.56
N GLY A 401 18.73 -11.06 -10.57
CA GLY A 401 19.41 -12.33 -10.77
C GLY A 401 20.45 -12.68 -9.71
N ASP A 402 20.90 -11.74 -8.88
CA ASP A 402 21.79 -11.99 -7.74
C ASP A 402 21.00 -12.41 -6.48
N GLY A 403 19.66 -12.37 -6.54
CA GLY A 403 18.78 -12.70 -5.43
C GLY A 403 18.51 -11.54 -4.48
N ASP A 404 18.90 -10.31 -4.83
CA ASP A 404 18.48 -9.13 -4.09
C ASP A 404 16.97 -8.96 -4.23
N VAL A 405 16.29 -8.65 -3.12
CA VAL A 405 14.84 -8.41 -3.08
C VAL A 405 14.56 -7.03 -2.50
N VAL A 406 13.79 -6.23 -3.20
CA VAL A 406 13.30 -4.93 -2.73
C VAL A 406 11.78 -4.95 -2.66
N SER A 407 11.24 -4.56 -1.50
CA SER A 407 9.82 -4.26 -1.31
C SER A 407 9.72 -2.81 -0.86
N TRP A 408 9.09 -1.96 -1.68
CA TRP A 408 9.05 -0.51 -1.47
C TRP A 408 7.62 0.03 -1.59
N THR A 409 7.18 0.74 -0.55
CA THR A 409 5.91 1.48 -0.56
C THR A 409 6.20 2.97 -0.57
N ASN A 410 5.61 3.71 -1.52
CA ASN A 410 5.78 5.15 -1.70
C ASN A 410 4.44 5.86 -1.79
N THR A 411 4.37 7.11 -1.33
CA THR A 411 3.09 7.82 -1.20
C THR A 411 3.25 9.34 -1.36
N VAL A 412 2.15 10.00 -1.69
CA VAL A 412 1.90 11.42 -1.42
C VAL A 412 0.72 11.60 -0.44
N GLU A 413 0.26 10.52 0.17
CA GLU A 413 -0.82 10.27 1.12
C GLU A 413 -2.20 10.29 0.44
N SER A 414 -2.95 11.39 0.43
CA SER A 414 -4.29 11.47 -0.19
C SER A 414 -4.21 11.63 -1.70
N VAL A 415 -5.37 11.52 -2.35
CA VAL A 415 -5.50 11.71 -3.81
C VAL A 415 -4.97 13.08 -4.24
N PHE A 416 -3.85 13.11 -4.99
CA PHE A 416 -3.06 14.29 -5.36
C PHE A 416 -2.53 15.09 -4.16
N GLY A 417 -2.21 14.41 -3.07
CA GLY A 417 -1.55 15.00 -1.92
C GLY A 417 -2.22 16.28 -1.41
N SER A 418 -1.43 17.31 -1.12
CA SER A 418 -1.90 18.61 -0.64
C SER A 418 -2.60 19.48 -1.69
N GLN A 419 -2.73 19.04 -2.93
CA GLN A 419 -3.18 19.81 -4.10
C GLN A 419 -2.19 20.91 -4.54
N LEU A 420 -1.01 21.00 -3.92
CA LEU A 420 0.07 21.90 -4.32
C LEU A 420 1.00 21.23 -5.33
N THR A 421 1.45 21.98 -6.32
CA THR A 421 2.33 21.48 -7.38
C THR A 421 3.57 22.35 -7.53
N VAL A 422 4.71 21.73 -7.81
CA VAL A 422 5.98 22.39 -8.12
C VAL A 422 6.66 21.64 -9.26
N ASN A 423 7.12 22.33 -10.31
CA ASN A 423 7.83 21.72 -11.43
C ASN A 423 7.13 20.48 -12.01
N GLY A 424 5.80 20.45 -12.02
CA GLY A 424 4.99 19.36 -12.55
C GLY A 424 4.80 18.16 -11.63
N TYR A 425 5.34 18.13 -10.41
CA TYR A 425 5.05 17.11 -9.40
C TYR A 425 4.14 17.63 -8.30
N ILE A 426 3.47 16.70 -7.60
CA ILE A 426 2.56 16.96 -6.49
C ILE A 426 3.35 16.98 -5.17
N LEU A 427 3.01 17.90 -4.26
CA LEU A 427 3.46 17.86 -2.87
C LEU A 427 2.52 17.02 -2.01
N ASN A 428 3.09 16.21 -1.12
CA ASN A 428 2.37 15.34 -0.21
C ASN A 428 1.47 16.12 0.77
N ASN A 429 0.53 15.39 1.39
CA ASN A 429 -0.21 15.85 2.57
C ASN A 429 0.04 14.95 3.79
N GLU A 430 1.24 14.44 3.92
CA GLU A 430 1.62 13.36 4.83
C GLU A 430 1.44 13.71 6.30
N LEU A 431 1.49 15.01 6.66
CA LEU A 431 1.36 15.41 8.06
C LEU A 431 -0.05 15.19 8.62
N THR A 432 -1.05 14.94 7.76
CA THR A 432 -2.38 14.52 8.21
C THR A 432 -2.42 13.13 8.85
N ASP A 433 -1.35 12.35 8.71
CA ASP A 433 -1.18 11.08 9.42
C ASP A 433 -0.79 11.25 10.89
N PHE A 434 -0.42 12.47 11.32
CA PHE A 434 -0.33 12.76 12.74
C PHE A 434 -1.70 12.75 13.42
N SER A 435 -1.73 12.51 14.72
CA SER A 435 -2.90 12.77 15.55
C SER A 435 -3.17 14.27 15.61
N PHE A 436 -4.38 14.71 15.26
CA PHE A 436 -4.73 16.14 15.20
C PHE A 436 -4.79 16.80 16.59
N ALA A 437 -5.09 16.02 17.64
CA ALA A 437 -4.98 16.46 19.01
C ALA A 437 -3.65 15.99 19.61
N PRO A 438 -2.83 16.88 20.22
CA PRO A 438 -1.56 16.49 20.83
C PRO A 438 -1.74 15.71 22.13
N GLU A 439 -2.89 15.86 22.77
CA GLU A 439 -3.27 15.23 24.04
C GLU A 439 -4.70 14.73 23.99
N LYS A 440 -4.99 13.73 24.83
CA LYS A 440 -6.34 13.26 25.10
C LYS A 440 -6.41 12.83 26.55
N ASP A 441 -7.45 13.27 27.27
CA ASP A 441 -7.67 12.98 28.69
C ASP A 441 -6.45 13.39 29.56
N GLY A 442 -5.82 14.55 29.25
CA GLY A 442 -4.66 15.08 29.95
C GLY A 442 -3.38 14.26 29.78
N ARG A 443 -3.31 13.38 28.78
CA ARG A 443 -2.14 12.57 28.48
C ARG A 443 -1.66 12.77 27.04
N PRO A 444 -0.34 12.81 26.80
CA PRO A 444 0.21 12.98 25.47
C PRO A 444 -0.09 11.75 24.59
N VAL A 445 -0.34 11.98 23.28
CA VAL A 445 -0.47 10.93 22.28
C VAL A 445 0.88 10.63 21.66
N ALA A 446 1.11 9.35 21.31
CA ALA A 446 2.39 8.92 20.70
C ALA A 446 2.65 9.62 19.38
N ASN A 447 1.63 9.76 18.55
CA ASN A 447 1.69 10.31 17.20
C ASN A 447 1.33 11.82 17.14
N ALA A 448 1.60 12.61 18.18
CA ALA A 448 1.44 14.07 18.15
C ALA A 448 2.48 14.72 17.23
N VAL A 449 2.10 15.86 16.61
CA VAL A 449 3.01 16.66 15.76
C VAL A 449 4.18 17.20 16.59
N ALA A 450 5.39 17.15 16.04
CA ALA A 450 6.56 17.87 16.53
C ALA A 450 7.50 18.20 15.37
N ALA A 451 8.27 19.29 15.49
CA ALA A 451 9.26 19.69 14.50
C ALA A 451 10.26 18.56 14.20
N GLY A 452 10.51 18.28 12.94
CA GLY A 452 11.41 17.20 12.48
C GLY A 452 10.88 15.77 12.63
N LYS A 453 9.75 15.56 13.31
CA LYS A 453 9.13 14.25 13.53
C LYS A 453 8.47 13.73 12.27
N ARG A 454 8.46 12.40 12.12
CA ARG A 454 7.77 11.68 11.07
C ARG A 454 6.40 11.18 11.55
N PRO A 455 5.34 11.35 10.76
CA PRO A 455 4.04 10.81 11.13
C PRO A 455 4.03 9.29 11.07
N LEU A 456 3.18 8.68 11.89
CA LEU A 456 2.90 7.23 11.85
C LEU A 456 2.46 6.81 10.44
N SER A 457 2.80 5.59 10.04
CA SER A 457 2.45 5.04 8.73
C SER A 457 1.91 3.62 8.82
N SER A 458 0.91 3.30 8.01
CA SER A 458 0.46 1.92 7.77
C SER A 458 1.18 1.22 6.62
N MET A 459 2.08 1.88 5.90
CA MET A 459 2.88 1.25 4.85
C MET A 459 3.64 0.06 5.39
N SER A 460 3.45 -1.11 4.79
CA SER A 460 3.92 -2.41 5.30
C SER A 460 4.73 -3.19 4.26
N PRO A 461 5.84 -2.62 3.73
CA PRO A 461 6.72 -3.42 2.90
C PRO A 461 7.27 -4.59 3.72
N THR A 462 7.15 -5.81 3.19
CA THR A 462 7.41 -7.05 3.93
C THR A 462 8.19 -8.04 3.08
N ILE A 463 9.13 -8.78 3.69
CA ILE A 463 9.81 -9.94 3.10
C ILE A 463 9.66 -11.10 4.08
N VAL A 464 9.35 -12.29 3.56
CA VAL A 464 9.22 -13.52 4.35
C VAL A 464 10.34 -14.49 3.99
N TYR A 465 10.86 -15.16 5.01
CA TYR A 465 11.99 -16.08 4.92
C TYR A 465 11.60 -17.49 5.34
N ASP A 466 12.20 -18.47 4.68
CA ASP A 466 12.14 -19.88 5.11
C ASP A 466 13.04 -20.15 6.33
N ALA A 467 13.02 -21.38 6.81
CA ALA A 467 13.85 -21.83 7.94
C ALA A 467 15.37 -21.76 7.66
N ALA A 468 15.77 -21.70 6.38
CA ALA A 468 17.17 -21.54 5.98
C ALA A 468 17.57 -20.06 5.82
N GLY A 469 16.66 -19.12 6.12
CA GLY A 469 16.88 -17.68 5.98
C GLY A 469 16.86 -17.19 4.52
N LYS A 470 16.30 -17.96 3.60
CA LYS A 470 16.14 -17.55 2.21
C LYS A 470 14.82 -16.80 2.02
N PRO A 471 14.78 -15.67 1.29
CA PRO A 471 13.55 -14.99 0.99
C PRO A 471 12.67 -15.85 0.08
N VAL A 472 11.39 -15.97 0.44
CA VAL A 472 10.41 -16.79 -0.30
C VAL A 472 9.22 -15.98 -0.77
N PHE A 473 8.96 -14.83 -0.14
CA PHE A 473 7.81 -13.99 -0.46
C PHE A 473 8.13 -12.53 -0.15
N ALA A 474 7.77 -11.62 -1.05
CA ALA A 474 7.87 -10.19 -0.84
C ALA A 474 6.54 -9.53 -1.20
N ILE A 475 6.05 -8.62 -0.36
CA ILE A 475 4.72 -8.03 -0.53
C ILE A 475 4.63 -6.65 0.12
N GLY A 476 3.70 -5.87 -0.37
CA GLY A 476 3.14 -4.70 0.29
C GLY A 476 1.90 -4.23 -0.46
N ALA A 477 1.28 -3.17 0.03
CA ALA A 477 0.01 -2.71 -0.49
C ALA A 477 -0.15 -1.19 -0.39
N ALA A 478 -1.22 -0.68 -0.98
CA ALA A 478 -1.70 0.68 -0.88
C ALA A 478 -3.16 0.70 -0.40
N GLY A 479 -3.56 1.75 0.33
CA GLY A 479 -4.93 1.85 0.83
C GLY A 479 -5.07 2.39 2.26
N GLY A 480 -4.13 3.23 2.72
CA GLY A 480 -4.14 3.79 4.07
C GLY A 480 -4.14 2.68 5.13
N ARG A 481 -5.00 2.77 6.13
CA ARG A 481 -5.08 1.79 7.23
C ARG A 481 -5.33 0.35 6.76
N THR A 482 -5.94 0.13 5.58
CA THR A 482 -6.20 -1.21 5.06
C THR A 482 -4.93 -1.94 4.57
N ILE A 483 -3.82 -1.23 4.38
CA ILE A 483 -2.55 -1.79 3.90
C ILE A 483 -2.11 -2.97 4.75
N ILE A 484 -2.14 -2.81 6.07
CA ILE A 484 -1.73 -3.83 7.04
C ILE A 484 -2.52 -5.13 6.83
N MET A 485 -3.84 -5.00 6.65
CA MET A 485 -4.71 -6.14 6.47
C MET A 485 -4.61 -6.78 5.09
N GLN A 486 -4.30 -6.01 4.04
CA GLN A 486 -4.01 -6.58 2.73
C GLN A 486 -2.77 -7.48 2.78
N VAL A 487 -1.69 -7.00 3.43
CA VAL A 487 -0.48 -7.78 3.64
C VAL A 487 -0.76 -9.00 4.51
N LEU A 488 -1.42 -8.82 5.66
CA LEU A 488 -1.78 -9.92 6.56
C LEU A 488 -2.60 -11.01 5.86
N LYS A 489 -3.69 -10.62 5.16
CA LYS A 489 -4.56 -11.54 4.42
C LYS A 489 -3.76 -12.36 3.41
N ALA A 490 -2.89 -11.70 2.64
CA ALA A 490 -2.08 -12.39 1.65
C ALA A 490 -1.09 -13.37 2.29
N LEU A 491 -0.49 -13.02 3.43
CA LEU A 491 0.39 -13.93 4.17
C LEU A 491 -0.38 -15.16 4.69
N VAL A 492 -1.55 -14.98 5.31
CA VAL A 492 -2.39 -16.09 5.77
C VAL A 492 -2.85 -16.95 4.58
N ALA A 493 -3.31 -16.31 3.50
CA ALA A 493 -3.78 -17.03 2.32
C ALA A 493 -2.66 -17.87 1.65
N HIS A 494 -1.45 -17.35 1.61
CA HIS A 494 -0.32 -18.06 1.02
C HIS A 494 0.21 -19.17 1.96
N PHE A 495 0.49 -18.85 3.22
CA PHE A 495 1.19 -19.76 4.12
C PHE A 495 0.29 -20.73 4.89
N ASP A 496 -0.96 -20.39 5.18
CA ASP A 496 -1.92 -21.30 5.83
C ASP A 496 -2.85 -21.99 4.83
N TRP A 497 -3.27 -21.31 3.76
CA TRP A 497 -4.24 -21.87 2.81
C TRP A 497 -3.62 -22.33 1.50
N GLY A 498 -2.30 -22.16 1.31
CA GLY A 498 -1.56 -22.68 0.15
C GLY A 498 -1.90 -22.01 -1.18
N LEU A 499 -2.42 -20.78 -1.15
CA LEU A 499 -2.71 -20.03 -2.37
C LEU A 499 -1.45 -19.45 -2.99
N SER A 500 -1.42 -19.31 -4.32
CA SER A 500 -0.37 -18.54 -5.01
C SER A 500 -0.34 -17.08 -4.54
N ALA A 501 0.77 -16.36 -4.76
CA ALA A 501 0.82 -14.92 -4.49
C ALA A 501 -0.31 -14.16 -5.21
N GLN A 502 -0.61 -14.52 -6.45
CA GLN A 502 -1.67 -13.90 -7.25
C GLN A 502 -3.05 -14.13 -6.63
N ASP A 503 -3.38 -15.38 -6.26
CA ASP A 503 -4.67 -15.71 -5.66
C ASP A 503 -4.81 -15.14 -4.25
N SER A 504 -3.72 -15.10 -3.49
CA SER A 504 -3.66 -14.50 -2.15
C SER A 504 -3.97 -13.00 -2.18
N ILE A 505 -3.45 -12.27 -3.16
CA ILE A 505 -3.76 -10.85 -3.37
C ILE A 505 -5.21 -10.67 -3.84
N ALA A 506 -5.65 -11.49 -4.80
CA ALA A 506 -6.98 -11.41 -5.41
C ALA A 506 -8.12 -11.76 -4.45
N LEU A 507 -7.84 -12.54 -3.39
CA LEU A 507 -8.82 -12.91 -2.38
C LEU A 507 -9.50 -11.67 -1.80
N GLY A 508 -10.82 -11.76 -1.56
CA GLY A 508 -11.60 -10.68 -0.96
C GLY A 508 -11.05 -10.20 0.39
N GLN A 509 -11.23 -8.93 0.68
CA GLN A 509 -10.65 -8.26 1.85
C GLN A 509 -11.67 -8.13 2.97
N GLU A 510 -11.19 -8.40 4.19
CA GLU A 510 -11.82 -8.03 5.45
C GLU A 510 -11.07 -6.85 6.08
N PHE A 511 -11.81 -5.91 6.63
CA PHE A 511 -11.29 -4.82 7.44
C PHE A 511 -12.29 -4.49 8.56
N PHE A 512 -11.94 -3.63 9.50
CA PHE A 512 -12.89 -3.13 10.49
C PHE A 512 -13.10 -1.62 10.35
N ASP A 513 -14.30 -1.18 10.63
CA ASP A 513 -14.64 0.22 10.90
C ASP A 513 -15.04 0.34 12.37
N LYS A 514 -15.35 1.57 12.81
CA LYS A 514 -15.65 1.90 14.21
C LYS A 514 -16.59 0.91 14.88
N ASP A 515 -17.59 0.44 14.16
CA ASP A 515 -18.72 -0.31 14.70
C ASP A 515 -18.80 -1.76 14.23
N GLY A 516 -17.88 -2.24 13.38
CA GLY A 516 -18.03 -3.59 12.84
C GLY A 516 -16.90 -4.05 11.92
N LEU A 517 -17.18 -5.14 11.21
CA LEU A 517 -16.35 -5.62 10.10
C LEU A 517 -16.88 -5.07 8.78
N VAL A 518 -15.96 -4.73 7.91
CA VAL A 518 -16.22 -4.38 6.52
C VAL A 518 -15.69 -5.50 5.64
N LEU A 519 -16.55 -6.14 4.88
CA LEU A 519 -16.16 -7.12 3.86
C LEU A 519 -16.25 -6.50 2.48
N GLU A 520 -15.30 -6.87 1.62
CA GLU A 520 -15.25 -6.35 0.25
C GLU A 520 -16.44 -6.85 -0.58
N ASP A 521 -17.28 -5.90 -1.00
CA ASP A 521 -18.46 -6.16 -1.83
C ASP A 521 -18.07 -6.65 -3.23
N GLY A 522 -18.87 -7.58 -3.77
CA GLY A 522 -18.65 -8.17 -5.10
C GLY A 522 -17.56 -9.23 -5.14
N THR A 523 -17.04 -9.67 -4.00
CA THR A 523 -16.08 -10.79 -3.90
C THR A 523 -16.66 -11.96 -3.09
N ALA A 524 -16.00 -13.12 -3.12
CA ALA A 524 -16.46 -14.30 -2.40
C ALA A 524 -16.59 -14.08 -0.88
N ILE A 525 -15.78 -13.19 -0.29
CA ILE A 525 -15.86 -12.91 1.15
C ILE A 525 -17.18 -12.26 1.56
N ALA A 526 -17.89 -11.62 0.65
CA ALA A 526 -19.21 -11.03 0.94
C ALA A 526 -20.23 -12.09 1.40
N THR A 527 -20.05 -13.37 1.00
CA THR A 527 -20.89 -14.48 1.45
C THR A 527 -20.71 -14.80 2.94
N MET A 528 -19.59 -14.35 3.56
CA MET A 528 -19.33 -14.52 4.98
C MET A 528 -20.17 -13.56 5.86
N LYS A 529 -20.88 -12.58 5.28
CA LYS A 529 -21.68 -11.62 6.05
C LYS A 529 -22.61 -12.31 7.03
N ALA A 530 -23.57 -13.09 6.56
CA ALA A 530 -24.55 -13.75 7.44
C ALA A 530 -23.90 -14.74 8.44
N PRO A 531 -22.94 -15.60 8.04
CA PRO A 531 -22.19 -16.43 8.99
C PRO A 531 -21.47 -15.64 10.10
N LEU A 532 -20.84 -14.50 9.79
CA LEU A 532 -20.16 -13.67 10.76
C LEU A 532 -21.15 -12.91 11.66
N GLU A 533 -22.28 -12.45 11.12
CA GLU A 533 -23.36 -11.85 11.92
C GLU A 533 -23.95 -12.86 12.91
N ALA A 534 -24.05 -14.14 12.55
CA ALA A 534 -24.46 -15.21 13.47
C ALA A 534 -23.46 -15.44 14.62
N LEU A 535 -22.18 -15.03 14.46
CA LEU A 535 -21.17 -15.01 15.51
C LEU A 535 -21.16 -13.69 16.31
N GLY A 536 -22.10 -12.78 16.03
CA GLY A 536 -22.25 -11.51 16.75
C GLY A 536 -21.47 -10.35 16.16
N GLN A 537 -20.88 -10.49 14.96
CA GLN A 537 -20.25 -9.36 14.26
C GLN A 537 -21.33 -8.44 13.68
N HIS A 538 -21.08 -7.13 13.70
CA HIS A 538 -21.78 -6.20 12.83
C HIS A 538 -21.03 -6.11 11.50
N VAL A 539 -21.66 -6.49 10.38
CA VAL A 539 -20.97 -6.61 9.10
C VAL A 539 -21.57 -5.69 8.04
N THR A 540 -20.74 -4.83 7.45
CA THR A 540 -21.07 -4.01 6.29
C THR A 540 -20.34 -4.50 5.04
N LEU A 541 -20.95 -4.29 3.86
CA LEU A 541 -20.31 -4.54 2.58
C LEU A 541 -19.90 -3.21 1.96
N ALA A 542 -18.66 -3.10 1.46
CA ALA A 542 -18.17 -1.91 0.79
C ALA A 542 -17.19 -2.27 -0.33
N LYS A 543 -17.16 -1.44 -1.37
CA LYS A 543 -16.09 -1.48 -2.38
C LYS A 543 -14.83 -0.86 -1.78
N LEU A 544 -13.74 -1.62 -1.76
CA LEU A 544 -12.47 -1.20 -1.19
C LEU A 544 -11.50 -0.88 -2.34
N GLY A 545 -10.84 0.28 -2.25
CA GLY A 545 -9.85 0.74 -3.23
C GLY A 545 -8.48 0.09 -3.04
N LEU A 546 -8.42 -1.24 -3.06
CA LEU A 546 -7.23 -2.02 -2.74
C LEU A 546 -6.22 -2.03 -3.90
N LYS A 547 -4.95 -2.20 -3.54
CA LYS A 547 -3.86 -2.29 -4.51
C LYS A 547 -2.62 -2.90 -3.84
N ALA A 548 -2.34 -4.15 -4.13
CA ALA A 548 -1.18 -4.87 -3.62
C ALA A 548 -0.28 -5.38 -4.76
N ASN A 549 1.00 -5.52 -4.49
CA ASN A 549 1.96 -6.14 -5.39
C ASN A 549 2.87 -7.08 -4.59
N ALA A 550 3.19 -8.23 -5.16
CA ALA A 550 4.04 -9.22 -4.52
C ALA A 550 4.95 -9.94 -5.52
N ALA A 551 5.90 -10.69 -4.97
CA ALA A 551 6.65 -11.73 -5.66
C ALA A 551 6.76 -12.95 -4.75
N GLU A 552 6.63 -14.16 -5.30
CA GLU A 552 6.86 -15.42 -4.61
C GLU A 552 7.97 -16.21 -5.27
N ARG A 553 8.71 -16.95 -4.46
CA ARG A 553 9.75 -17.86 -4.91
C ARG A 553 9.20 -19.27 -5.01
N LEU A 554 9.26 -19.85 -6.20
CA LEU A 554 8.85 -21.21 -6.46
C LEU A 554 9.83 -22.24 -5.86
N PRO A 555 9.40 -23.50 -5.67
CA PRO A 555 10.27 -24.57 -5.15
C PRO A 555 11.54 -24.80 -5.97
N ASP A 556 11.52 -24.52 -7.28
CA ASP A 556 12.68 -24.61 -8.17
C ASP A 556 13.64 -23.39 -8.06
N GLY A 557 13.32 -22.44 -7.21
CA GLY A 557 14.12 -21.25 -6.93
C GLY A 557 13.83 -20.03 -7.79
N ARG A 558 12.95 -20.15 -8.80
CA ARG A 558 12.54 -19.05 -9.65
C ARG A 558 11.55 -18.14 -8.94
N TRP A 559 11.53 -16.87 -9.31
CA TRP A 559 10.57 -15.90 -8.79
C TRP A 559 9.45 -15.62 -9.79
N ILE A 560 8.23 -15.48 -9.32
CA ILE A 560 7.09 -14.98 -10.08
C ILE A 560 6.47 -13.79 -9.35
N GLY A 561 6.03 -12.79 -10.13
CA GLY A 561 5.38 -11.60 -9.58
C GLY A 561 3.86 -11.73 -9.61
N ALA A 562 3.21 -10.97 -8.74
CA ALA A 562 1.76 -10.86 -8.64
C ALA A 562 1.33 -9.41 -8.50
N ALA A 563 0.22 -9.03 -9.13
CA ALA A 563 -0.37 -7.70 -9.04
C ALA A 563 -1.87 -7.80 -8.77
N ASP A 564 -2.38 -6.86 -7.99
CA ASP A 564 -3.80 -6.82 -7.60
C ASP A 564 -4.70 -6.61 -8.82
N PRO A 565 -5.66 -7.51 -9.10
CA PRO A 565 -6.58 -7.38 -10.24
C PRO A 565 -7.53 -6.17 -10.13
N ARG A 566 -7.61 -5.52 -8.95
CA ARG A 566 -8.38 -4.29 -8.74
C ARG A 566 -7.63 -3.04 -9.24
N SER A 567 -6.38 -3.18 -9.63
CA SER A 567 -5.52 -2.13 -10.19
C SER A 567 -5.11 -2.49 -11.62
N PRO A 568 -4.67 -1.53 -12.44
CA PRO A 568 -4.12 -1.82 -13.77
C PRO A 568 -2.74 -2.48 -13.73
N GLY A 569 -2.18 -2.70 -12.54
CA GLY A 569 -0.86 -3.25 -12.32
C GLY A 569 -0.62 -4.62 -12.96
N ASN A 570 0.64 -4.93 -13.16
CA ASN A 570 1.09 -6.23 -13.64
C ASN A 570 2.45 -6.62 -13.05
N SER A 571 2.92 -7.79 -13.41
CA SER A 571 4.29 -8.23 -13.17
C SER A 571 4.97 -8.61 -14.49
N LEU A 572 6.28 -8.38 -14.57
CA LEU A 572 7.11 -8.75 -15.71
C LEU A 572 8.37 -9.48 -15.23
N GLN A 573 8.75 -10.49 -16.00
CA GLN A 573 10.00 -11.21 -15.79
C GLN A 573 11.16 -10.43 -16.42
N GLN A 574 12.38 -10.62 -15.90
CA GLN A 574 13.61 -10.00 -16.44
C GLN A 574 13.87 -10.40 -17.89
#